data_3c86928bae53060dcf5cbecf141ce58e
#
_entry.id   3c86928bae53060dcf5cbecf141ce58e
#
_cell.length_a   1.000
_cell.length_b   1.000
_cell.length_c   1.000
_cell.angle_alpha   90.00
_cell.angle_beta   90.00
_cell.angle_gamma   90.00
#
_symmetry.space_group_name_H-M   'P 1'
#
loop_
_entity.id
_entity.type
_entity.pdbx_description
1 polymer ?
#
loop_
_entity_poly.entity_id
_entity_poly.type
_entity_poly.pdbx_seq_one_letter_code
_entity_poly.pdbx_strand_id
1 'polypeptide(L)'
;MEHPTAPGTPRIRIVRAAPHGVPASGPGCLGVLGGAYNPITNAHLAIADTVVRTFGLQEVLFLLPEVPPHKDIFGASLEQRLEMMQLAVEEQPYAAVGLSTHGLFLDMYQGLLGGYPPHTDVFFLTGRDAAERILTWKYDDAAAALHQMFTAFQLIVCDRDGPFHLPDDPLLVPSRQRIHCCTLPPGFNHVSATEVRQRCLQGLSLADLVPPGVGRYIGEHKLYVE
;
A
#
# COMPACT_ATOMS: atom_id res chain seq x y z
N MET A 1 -19.77 9.83 -9.98
CA MET A 1 -19.66 9.97 -8.50
C MET A 1 -18.32 10.64 -8.25
N GLU A 2 -18.35 11.91 -7.88
CA GLU A 2 -17.12 12.64 -7.52
C GLU A 2 -16.51 11.98 -6.30
N HIS A 3 -15.21 11.69 -6.36
CA HIS A 3 -14.47 11.25 -5.18
C HIS A 3 -14.40 12.43 -4.21
N PRO A 4 -14.68 12.25 -2.92
CA PRO A 4 -14.37 13.26 -1.94
C PRO A 4 -12.83 13.38 -1.86
N THR A 5 -12.28 14.29 -2.67
CA THR A 5 -10.90 14.73 -2.47
C THR A 5 -10.88 15.52 -1.17
N ALA A 6 -9.99 15.14 -0.26
CA ALA A 6 -9.77 15.93 0.95
C ALA A 6 -9.40 17.36 0.51
N PRO A 7 -9.99 18.41 1.10
CA PRO A 7 -9.67 19.78 0.74
C PRO A 7 -8.21 20.09 1.14
N GLY A 8 -7.46 20.70 0.24
CA GLY A 8 -6.09 21.16 0.52
C GLY A 8 -5.01 20.48 -0.32
N THR A 9 -3.78 20.94 -0.17
CA THR A 9 -2.61 20.36 -0.84
C THR A 9 -2.27 19.00 -0.25
N PRO A 10 -2.06 17.94 -1.06
CA PRO A 10 -1.65 16.63 -0.59
C PRO A 10 -0.34 16.71 0.21
N ARG A 11 -0.30 16.04 1.36
CA ARG A 11 0.86 15.97 2.24
C ARG A 11 1.07 14.56 2.75
N ILE A 12 2.33 14.20 2.93
CA ILE A 12 2.73 12.98 3.61
C ILE A 12 3.56 13.34 4.82
N ARG A 13 3.28 12.67 5.95
CA ARG A 13 4.05 12.77 7.17
C ARG A 13 4.67 11.40 7.46
N ILE A 14 5.99 11.32 7.37
CA ILE A 14 6.72 10.11 7.79
C ILE A 14 6.69 10.04 9.32
N VAL A 15 6.19 8.93 9.84
CA VAL A 15 6.07 8.66 11.28
C VAL A 15 7.24 7.78 11.74
N ARG A 16 7.65 6.85 10.90
CA ARG A 16 8.84 6.02 11.08
C ARG A 16 9.61 5.98 9.77
N ALA A 17 10.84 6.47 9.78
CA ALA A 17 11.73 6.35 8.62
C ALA A 17 12.30 4.93 8.53
N ALA A 18 12.60 4.49 7.32
CA ALA A 18 13.32 3.24 7.09
C ALA A 18 14.78 3.39 7.57
N PRO A 19 15.32 2.44 8.35
CA PRO A 19 16.75 2.44 8.71
C PRO A 19 17.68 2.43 7.49
N HIS A 20 17.30 1.68 6.44
CA HIS A 20 17.98 1.63 5.15
C HIS A 20 16.99 2.11 4.09
N GLY A 21 16.84 3.43 3.97
CA GLY A 21 15.91 4.06 3.04
C GLY A 21 16.55 4.46 1.71
N VAL A 22 15.80 5.20 0.91
CA VAL A 22 16.29 5.79 -0.35
C VAL A 22 17.50 6.67 -0.08
N PRO A 23 18.62 6.51 -0.81
CA PRO A 23 19.82 7.28 -0.57
C PRO A 23 19.60 8.77 -0.85
N ALA A 24 20.21 9.65 -0.04
CA ALA A 24 20.08 11.09 -0.19
C ALA A 24 20.68 11.63 -1.50
N SER A 25 21.57 10.87 -2.15
CA SER A 25 22.21 11.22 -3.41
C SER A 25 22.28 10.02 -4.35
N GLY A 26 22.10 10.26 -5.64
CA GLY A 26 22.05 9.22 -6.66
C GLY A 26 20.63 8.69 -6.92
N PRO A 27 20.50 7.71 -7.83
CA PRO A 27 19.21 7.10 -8.14
C PRO A 27 18.68 6.30 -6.95
N GLY A 28 17.39 6.40 -6.70
CA GLY A 28 16.70 5.66 -5.65
C GLY A 28 15.40 5.06 -6.16
N CYS A 29 14.96 3.95 -5.55
CA CYS A 29 13.71 3.28 -5.88
C CYS A 29 12.87 3.14 -4.61
N LEU A 30 11.72 3.82 -4.61
CA LEU A 30 10.75 3.85 -3.52
C LEU A 30 9.50 3.06 -3.90
N GLY A 31 9.15 2.04 -3.13
CA GLY A 31 7.83 1.42 -3.16
C GLY A 31 6.86 2.16 -2.26
N VAL A 32 5.64 2.40 -2.72
CA VAL A 32 4.56 2.99 -1.91
C VAL A 32 3.41 2.00 -1.83
N LEU A 33 3.19 1.43 -0.67
CA LEU A 33 2.07 0.53 -0.41
C LEU A 33 1.00 1.28 0.38
N GLY A 34 -0.02 1.76 -0.33
CA GLY A 34 -1.17 2.43 0.28
C GLY A 34 -2.23 1.44 0.75
N GLY A 35 -2.79 1.65 1.94
CA GLY A 35 -3.81 0.76 2.46
C GLY A 35 -4.55 1.30 3.69
N ALA A 36 -5.73 0.75 3.97
CA ALA A 36 -6.48 1.09 5.17
C ALA A 36 -5.87 0.48 6.45
N TYR A 37 -5.08 -0.61 6.31
CA TYR A 37 -4.39 -1.32 7.39
C TYR A 37 -5.26 -1.57 8.62
N ASN A 38 -6.41 -2.19 8.41
CA ASN A 38 -7.40 -2.44 9.46
C ASN A 38 -7.63 -3.95 9.72
N PRO A 39 -6.60 -4.67 10.27
CA PRO A 39 -5.23 -4.28 10.52
C PRO A 39 -4.26 -4.50 9.33
N ILE A 40 -2.98 -4.17 9.53
CA ILE A 40 -1.88 -4.64 8.69
C ILE A 40 -1.73 -6.17 8.87
N THR A 41 -1.34 -6.87 7.79
CA THR A 41 -1.27 -8.33 7.76
C THR A 41 0.05 -8.84 7.18
N ASN A 42 0.33 -10.13 7.39
CA ASN A 42 1.49 -10.80 6.78
C ASN A 42 1.51 -10.72 5.25
N ALA A 43 0.34 -10.61 4.60
CA ALA A 43 0.29 -10.40 3.14
C ALA A 43 0.85 -9.04 2.71
N HIS A 44 0.65 -7.97 3.50
CA HIS A 44 1.25 -6.66 3.22
C HIS A 44 2.78 -6.71 3.33
N LEU A 45 3.31 -7.41 4.33
CA LEU A 45 4.75 -7.60 4.49
C LEU A 45 5.31 -8.47 3.37
N ALA A 46 4.61 -9.53 2.96
CA ALA A 46 5.02 -10.38 1.85
C ALA A 46 5.08 -9.62 0.51
N ILE A 47 4.16 -8.67 0.27
CA ILE A 47 4.24 -7.76 -0.88
C ILE A 47 5.56 -6.97 -0.81
N ALA A 48 5.83 -6.31 0.32
CA ALA A 48 7.02 -5.48 0.49
C ALA A 48 8.32 -6.29 0.32
N ASP A 49 8.43 -7.44 0.98
CA ASP A 49 9.57 -8.35 0.86
C ASP A 49 9.79 -8.83 -0.58
N THR A 50 8.71 -9.17 -1.28
CA THR A 50 8.79 -9.66 -2.65
C THR A 50 9.29 -8.58 -3.59
N VAL A 51 8.76 -7.36 -3.50
CA VAL A 51 9.14 -6.26 -4.40
C VAL A 51 10.55 -5.74 -4.12
N VAL A 52 10.97 -5.67 -2.86
CA VAL A 52 12.35 -5.31 -2.49
C VAL A 52 13.34 -6.28 -3.15
N ARG A 53 13.07 -7.59 -3.06
CA ARG A 53 13.95 -8.61 -3.64
C ARG A 53 13.91 -8.68 -5.17
N THR A 54 12.72 -8.50 -5.76
CA THR A 54 12.51 -8.72 -7.20
C THR A 54 12.88 -7.48 -8.02
N PHE A 55 12.57 -6.29 -7.51
CA PHE A 55 12.76 -5.03 -8.22
C PHE A 55 13.90 -4.17 -7.65
N GLY A 56 14.57 -4.63 -6.58
CA GLY A 56 15.69 -3.90 -5.98
C GLY A 56 15.28 -2.59 -5.31
N LEU A 57 14.06 -2.50 -4.77
CA LEU A 57 13.61 -1.30 -4.08
C LEU A 57 14.44 -1.11 -2.79
N GLN A 58 14.91 0.12 -2.54
CA GLN A 58 15.65 0.46 -1.33
C GLN A 58 14.72 0.70 -0.14
N GLU A 59 13.52 1.21 -0.40
CA GLU A 59 12.55 1.54 0.63
C GLU A 59 11.14 1.14 0.21
N VAL A 60 10.34 0.70 1.17
CA VAL A 60 8.89 0.55 1.03
C VAL A 60 8.20 1.41 2.08
N LEU A 61 7.49 2.44 1.65
CA LEU A 61 6.65 3.29 2.48
C LEU A 61 5.25 2.68 2.59
N PHE A 62 4.93 2.16 3.78
CA PHE A 62 3.56 1.79 4.15
C PHE A 62 2.79 3.06 4.47
N LEU A 63 1.84 3.43 3.62
CA LEU A 63 1.16 4.71 3.66
C LEU A 63 -0.31 4.56 4.02
N LEU A 64 -0.68 5.13 5.18
CA LEU A 64 -2.03 5.11 5.72
C LEU A 64 -2.75 6.43 5.40
N PRO A 65 -3.81 6.43 4.57
CA PRO A 65 -4.65 7.61 4.41
C PRO A 65 -5.39 7.96 5.70
N GLU A 66 -5.33 9.22 6.12
CA GLU A 66 -6.11 9.74 7.26
C GLU A 66 -7.61 9.56 7.01
N VAL A 67 -8.04 9.85 5.77
CA VAL A 67 -9.40 9.61 5.30
C VAL A 67 -9.33 8.62 4.13
N PRO A 68 -9.72 7.35 4.33
CA PRO A 68 -9.75 6.37 3.25
C PRO A 68 -10.82 6.74 2.21
N PRO A 69 -10.49 6.74 0.90
CA PRO A 69 -11.39 7.26 -0.13
C PRO A 69 -12.65 6.41 -0.36
N HIS A 70 -12.70 5.16 0.12
CA HIS A 70 -13.79 4.23 -0.25
C HIS A 70 -14.26 3.33 0.89
N LYS A 71 -13.89 3.59 2.14
CA LYS A 71 -14.21 2.67 3.25
C LYS A 71 -14.54 3.43 4.52
N ASP A 72 -15.68 3.11 5.09
CA ASP A 72 -15.91 3.36 6.50
C ASP A 72 -14.99 2.44 7.31
N ILE A 73 -14.22 3.03 8.21
CA ILE A 73 -13.31 2.28 9.08
C ILE A 73 -13.98 2.11 10.43
N PHE A 74 -14.08 0.87 10.88
CA PHE A 74 -14.61 0.51 12.19
C PHE A 74 -13.63 -0.45 12.89
N GLY A 75 -13.76 -0.54 14.21
CA GLY A 75 -13.05 -1.52 15.04
C GLY A 75 -11.64 -1.11 15.49
N ALA A 76 -10.96 -0.19 14.78
CA ALA A 76 -9.67 0.37 15.20
C ALA A 76 -9.54 1.83 14.77
N SER A 77 -9.07 2.71 15.67
CA SER A 77 -8.81 4.11 15.37
C SER A 77 -7.63 4.30 14.41
N LEU A 78 -7.45 5.52 13.91
CA LEU A 78 -6.30 5.86 13.08
C LEU A 78 -4.98 5.60 13.81
N GLU A 79 -4.91 6.01 15.07
CA GLU A 79 -3.75 5.85 15.95
C GLU A 79 -3.43 4.37 16.19
N GLN A 80 -4.45 3.56 16.48
CA GLN A 80 -4.29 2.13 16.71
C GLN A 80 -3.80 1.41 15.44
N ARG A 81 -4.30 1.78 14.26
CA ARG A 81 -3.83 1.23 13.00
C ARG A 81 -2.39 1.62 12.72
N LEU A 82 -2.02 2.88 12.99
CA LEU A 82 -0.66 3.37 12.84
C LEU A 82 0.31 2.64 13.77
N GLU A 83 -0.07 2.39 15.02
CA GLU A 83 0.73 1.66 15.99
C GLU A 83 0.95 0.21 15.57
N MET A 84 -0.12 -0.47 15.11
CA MET A 84 -0.01 -1.81 14.54
C MET A 84 0.92 -1.85 13.31
N MET A 85 0.91 -0.82 12.47
CA MET A 85 1.85 -0.74 11.33
C MET A 85 3.30 -0.61 11.81
N GLN A 86 3.58 0.22 12.81
CA GLN A 86 4.93 0.38 13.35
C GLN A 86 5.44 -0.94 13.97
N LEU A 87 4.61 -1.62 14.75
CA LEU A 87 4.92 -2.95 15.29
C LEU A 87 5.19 -4.00 14.20
N ALA A 88 4.41 -3.95 13.11
CA ALA A 88 4.56 -4.91 12.02
C ALA A 88 5.87 -4.78 11.26
N VAL A 89 6.42 -3.56 11.16
CA VAL A 89 7.63 -3.28 10.39
C VAL A 89 8.87 -3.06 11.24
N GLU A 90 8.80 -3.34 12.55
CA GLU A 90 9.87 -3.05 13.50
C GLU A 90 11.22 -3.64 13.08
N GLU A 91 11.20 -4.88 12.59
CA GLU A 91 12.40 -5.61 12.17
C GLU A 91 12.73 -5.45 10.67
N GLN A 92 11.96 -4.64 9.93
CA GLN A 92 12.17 -4.47 8.49
C GLN A 92 13.01 -3.22 8.20
N PRO A 93 14.29 -3.38 7.79
CA PRO A 93 15.21 -2.25 7.64
C PRO A 93 14.87 -1.33 6.45
N TYR A 94 14.13 -1.84 5.46
CA TYR A 94 13.68 -1.10 4.28
C TYR A 94 12.31 -0.41 4.48
N ALA A 95 11.63 -0.65 5.61
CA ALA A 95 10.25 -0.24 5.78
C ALA A 95 10.14 1.11 6.48
N ALA A 96 9.45 2.05 5.84
CA ALA A 96 8.97 3.30 6.42
C ALA A 96 7.45 3.24 6.66
N VAL A 97 6.97 4.04 7.60
CA VAL A 97 5.53 4.21 7.88
C VAL A 97 5.18 5.68 7.81
N GLY A 98 4.09 6.00 7.11
CA GLY A 98 3.63 7.38 6.98
C GLY A 98 2.12 7.52 6.96
N LEU A 99 1.67 8.74 7.15
CA LEU A 99 0.28 9.18 7.00
C LEU A 99 0.15 10.06 5.75
N SER A 100 -0.93 9.90 5.02
CA SER A 100 -1.28 10.76 3.89
C SER A 100 -2.60 11.45 4.14
N THR A 101 -2.69 12.75 3.85
CA THR A 101 -3.96 13.49 3.91
C THR A 101 -4.93 13.07 2.81
N HIS A 102 -4.44 12.42 1.74
CA HIS A 102 -5.24 12.02 0.57
C HIS A 102 -5.03 10.53 0.28
N GLY A 103 -6.02 9.90 -0.35
CA GLY A 103 -6.02 8.45 -0.60
C GLY A 103 -5.85 8.04 -2.08
N LEU A 104 -5.84 8.98 -3.02
CA LEU A 104 -5.62 8.68 -4.44
C LEU A 104 -4.13 8.66 -4.78
N PHE A 105 -3.71 7.82 -5.72
CA PHE A 105 -2.29 7.62 -6.05
C PHE A 105 -1.60 8.89 -6.55
N LEU A 106 -2.27 9.69 -7.38
CA LEU A 106 -1.70 10.97 -7.85
C LEU A 106 -1.51 11.96 -6.69
N ASP A 107 -2.46 12.03 -5.78
CA ASP A 107 -2.37 12.89 -4.60
C ASP A 107 -1.24 12.41 -3.67
N MET A 108 -1.15 11.10 -3.44
CA MET A 108 -0.05 10.51 -2.67
C MET A 108 1.29 10.83 -3.32
N TYR A 109 1.41 10.69 -4.65
CA TYR A 109 2.61 11.04 -5.37
C TYR A 109 2.98 12.53 -5.20
N GLN A 110 2.01 13.43 -5.34
CA GLN A 110 2.23 14.86 -5.10
C GLN A 110 2.69 15.13 -3.66
N GLY A 111 2.13 14.43 -2.68
CA GLY A 111 2.54 14.55 -1.28
C GLY A 111 3.96 14.04 -0.99
N LEU A 112 4.51 13.17 -1.84
CA LEU A 112 5.90 12.68 -1.74
C LEU A 112 6.92 13.69 -2.26
N LEU A 113 6.52 14.58 -3.17
CA LEU A 113 7.41 15.55 -3.78
C LEU A 113 8.01 16.48 -2.71
N GLY A 114 9.34 16.60 -2.72
CA GLY A 114 10.09 17.37 -1.72
C GLY A 114 10.42 16.61 -0.42
N GLY A 115 9.80 15.45 -0.17
CA GLY A 115 10.14 14.56 0.94
C GLY A 115 11.19 13.50 0.58
N TYR A 116 11.36 13.23 -0.71
CA TYR A 116 12.36 12.30 -1.26
C TYR A 116 13.24 13.00 -2.28
N PRO A 117 14.46 12.47 -2.56
CA PRO A 117 15.36 13.03 -3.57
C PRO A 117 14.70 13.10 -4.95
N PRO A 118 15.00 14.14 -5.78
CA PRO A 118 14.34 14.35 -7.08
C PRO A 118 14.52 13.21 -8.09
N HIS A 119 15.55 12.37 -7.91
CA HIS A 119 15.86 11.24 -8.78
C HIS A 119 15.34 9.89 -8.25
N THR A 120 14.35 9.95 -7.37
CA THR A 120 13.71 8.74 -6.82
C THR A 120 12.64 8.24 -7.78
N ASP A 121 12.84 7.04 -8.32
CA ASP A 121 11.78 6.31 -9.03
C ASP A 121 10.73 5.81 -8.04
N VAL A 122 9.48 6.18 -8.26
CA VAL A 122 8.37 5.82 -7.40
C VAL A 122 7.55 4.68 -8.02
N PHE A 123 7.34 3.63 -7.24
CA PHE A 123 6.52 2.47 -7.60
C PHE A 123 5.35 2.35 -6.62
N PHE A 124 4.12 2.51 -7.12
CA PHE A 124 2.96 2.15 -6.31
C PHE A 124 2.74 0.64 -6.34
N LEU A 125 2.58 0.07 -5.16
CA LEU A 125 2.40 -1.35 -4.94
C LEU A 125 0.92 -1.64 -4.67
N THR A 126 0.37 -2.65 -5.33
CA THR A 126 -1.06 -2.99 -5.17
C THR A 126 -1.32 -4.47 -5.41
N GLY A 127 -2.43 -4.97 -4.89
CA GLY A 127 -2.98 -6.26 -5.27
C GLY A 127 -3.82 -6.17 -6.55
N ARG A 128 -4.20 -7.33 -7.13
CA ARG A 128 -5.01 -7.46 -8.35
C ARG A 128 -6.26 -6.58 -8.32
N ASP A 129 -7.13 -6.72 -7.32
CA ASP A 129 -8.42 -6.04 -7.26
C ASP A 129 -8.30 -4.51 -7.32
N ALA A 130 -7.26 -3.96 -6.68
CA ALA A 130 -7.02 -2.53 -6.70
C ALA A 130 -6.41 -2.10 -8.04
N ALA A 131 -5.51 -2.90 -8.63
CA ALA A 131 -4.96 -2.64 -9.96
C ALA A 131 -6.06 -2.63 -11.03
N GLU A 132 -6.91 -3.65 -11.07
CA GLU A 132 -8.05 -3.72 -12.00
C GLU A 132 -8.95 -2.49 -11.86
N ARG A 133 -9.29 -2.11 -10.63
CA ARG A 133 -10.11 -0.92 -10.37
C ARG A 133 -9.47 0.37 -10.88
N ILE A 134 -8.17 0.54 -10.69
CA ILE A 134 -7.44 1.74 -11.14
C ILE A 134 -7.35 1.78 -12.66
N LEU A 135 -7.00 0.66 -13.28
CA LEU A 135 -6.76 0.58 -14.72
C LEU A 135 -8.05 0.61 -15.56
N THR A 136 -9.19 0.20 -14.97
CA THR A 136 -10.50 0.18 -15.65
C THR A 136 -11.48 1.21 -15.09
N TRP A 137 -10.99 2.16 -14.28
CA TRP A 137 -11.85 3.19 -13.71
C TRP A 137 -12.44 4.08 -14.79
N LYS A 138 -13.68 4.46 -14.60
CA LYS A 138 -14.37 5.42 -15.50
C LYS A 138 -13.95 6.86 -15.15
N TYR A 139 -12.76 7.23 -15.60
CA TYR A 139 -12.30 8.62 -15.55
C TYR A 139 -13.08 9.46 -16.57
N ASP A 140 -13.25 10.77 -16.32
CA ASP A 140 -13.84 11.70 -17.28
C ASP A 140 -13.01 11.75 -18.57
N ASP A 141 -11.68 11.73 -18.44
CA ASP A 141 -10.73 11.50 -19.54
C ASP A 141 -9.74 10.40 -19.10
N ALA A 142 -10.03 9.16 -19.48
CA ALA A 142 -9.21 8.01 -19.09
C ALA A 142 -7.82 8.07 -19.71
N ALA A 143 -7.66 8.54 -20.94
CA ALA A 143 -6.36 8.64 -21.59
C ALA A 143 -5.46 9.65 -20.88
N ALA A 144 -5.99 10.83 -20.55
CA ALA A 144 -5.25 11.86 -19.83
C ALA A 144 -4.89 11.39 -18.40
N ALA A 145 -5.82 10.75 -17.68
CA ALA A 145 -5.60 10.28 -16.32
C ALA A 145 -4.50 9.19 -16.27
N LEU A 146 -4.59 8.19 -17.15
CA LEU A 146 -3.59 7.12 -17.23
C LEU A 146 -2.21 7.67 -17.67
N HIS A 147 -2.19 8.59 -18.63
CA HIS A 147 -0.95 9.25 -19.06
C HIS A 147 -0.31 10.02 -17.89
N GLN A 148 -1.08 10.80 -17.14
CA GLN A 148 -0.59 11.54 -15.99
C GLN A 148 -0.03 10.60 -14.91
N MET A 149 -0.75 9.53 -14.56
CA MET A 149 -0.28 8.54 -13.58
C MET A 149 1.03 7.91 -14.00
N PHE A 150 1.10 7.35 -15.20
CA PHE A 150 2.28 6.60 -15.65
C PHE A 150 3.44 7.48 -16.14
N THR A 151 3.25 8.78 -16.26
CA THR A 151 4.34 9.75 -16.34
C THR A 151 4.95 10.02 -14.97
N ALA A 152 4.13 10.06 -13.93
CA ALA A 152 4.54 10.38 -12.56
C ALA A 152 5.21 9.20 -11.85
N PHE A 153 4.65 7.98 -11.96
CA PHE A 153 5.12 6.80 -11.23
C PHE A 153 4.96 5.51 -12.05
N GLN A 154 5.42 4.41 -11.50
CA GLN A 154 5.23 3.06 -12.02
C GLN A 154 4.28 2.28 -11.10
N LEU A 155 3.68 1.20 -11.61
CA LEU A 155 2.80 0.32 -10.86
C LEU A 155 3.40 -1.08 -10.77
N ILE A 156 3.44 -1.67 -9.58
CA ILE A 156 3.74 -3.10 -9.40
C ILE A 156 2.49 -3.78 -8.86
N VAL A 157 1.94 -4.70 -9.64
CA VAL A 157 0.79 -5.50 -9.26
C VAL A 157 1.27 -6.82 -8.68
N CYS A 158 1.02 -7.03 -7.39
CA CYS A 158 1.38 -8.23 -6.67
C CYS A 158 0.16 -9.14 -6.54
N ASP A 159 0.21 -10.30 -7.16
CA ASP A 159 -0.89 -11.25 -7.16
C ASP A 159 -0.62 -12.44 -6.25
N ARG A 160 -1.68 -12.91 -5.62
CA ARG A 160 -1.67 -14.07 -4.72
C ARG A 160 -2.04 -15.37 -5.43
N ASP A 161 -2.88 -15.27 -6.47
CA ASP A 161 -3.54 -16.43 -7.13
C ASP A 161 -2.97 -16.71 -8.52
N GLY A 162 -1.79 -16.18 -8.85
CA GLY A 162 -1.13 -16.36 -10.13
C GLY A 162 -0.77 -15.03 -10.81
N PRO A 163 -0.24 -15.06 -12.04
CA PRO A 163 0.19 -13.85 -12.71
C PRO A 163 -1.00 -12.94 -13.04
N PHE A 164 -0.86 -11.67 -12.70
CA PHE A 164 -1.80 -10.65 -13.16
C PHE A 164 -1.66 -10.45 -14.66
N HIS A 165 -2.77 -10.48 -15.36
CA HIS A 165 -2.82 -10.19 -16.80
C HIS A 165 -3.34 -8.78 -17.02
N LEU A 166 -2.49 -7.93 -17.61
CA LEU A 166 -2.90 -6.58 -17.97
C LEU A 166 -4.09 -6.64 -18.93
N PRO A 167 -5.16 -5.87 -18.68
CA PRO A 167 -6.31 -5.79 -19.60
C PRO A 167 -5.86 -5.46 -21.02
N ASP A 168 -6.50 -6.07 -22.00
CA ASP A 168 -6.26 -5.77 -23.42
C ASP A 168 -7.03 -4.51 -23.82
N ASP A 169 -6.57 -3.36 -23.29
CA ASP A 169 -7.14 -2.04 -23.54
C ASP A 169 -6.12 -1.17 -24.29
N PRO A 170 -6.50 -0.62 -25.47
CA PRO A 170 -5.64 0.29 -26.23
C PRO A 170 -5.12 1.49 -25.42
N LEU A 171 -5.88 1.96 -24.43
CA LEU A 171 -5.46 3.06 -23.55
C LEU A 171 -4.26 2.71 -22.67
N LEU A 172 -4.04 1.42 -22.39
CA LEU A 172 -2.90 0.95 -21.57
C LEU A 172 -1.63 0.71 -22.38
N VAL A 173 -1.71 0.66 -23.72
CA VAL A 173 -0.56 0.38 -24.59
C VAL A 173 0.61 1.34 -24.34
N PRO A 174 0.43 2.66 -24.23
CA PRO A 174 1.52 3.60 -23.97
C PRO A 174 2.19 3.40 -22.61
N SER A 175 1.46 2.87 -21.65
CA SER A 175 1.90 2.72 -20.25
C SER A 175 2.35 1.30 -19.88
N ARG A 176 2.32 0.38 -20.83
CA ARG A 176 2.57 -1.06 -20.59
C ARG A 176 3.92 -1.33 -19.92
N GLN A 177 4.96 -0.56 -20.29
CA GLN A 177 6.31 -0.70 -19.72
C GLN A 177 6.44 -0.13 -18.28
N ARG A 178 5.43 0.60 -17.81
CA ARG A 178 5.37 1.19 -16.47
C ARG A 178 4.51 0.37 -15.52
N ILE A 179 3.96 -0.76 -15.99
CA ILE A 179 3.11 -1.66 -15.21
C ILE A 179 3.81 -3.01 -15.11
N HIS A 180 4.24 -3.34 -13.93
CA HIS A 180 4.99 -4.56 -13.61
C HIS A 180 4.11 -5.52 -12.84
N CYS A 181 4.38 -6.82 -12.97
CA CYS A 181 3.66 -7.87 -12.27
C CYS A 181 4.62 -8.70 -11.44
N CYS A 182 4.22 -9.07 -10.26
CA CYS A 182 4.91 -10.06 -9.47
C CYS A 182 3.92 -11.04 -8.82
N THR A 183 4.36 -12.25 -8.57
CA THR A 183 3.57 -13.26 -7.86
C THR A 183 4.12 -13.41 -6.45
N LEU A 184 3.24 -13.39 -5.46
CA LEU A 184 3.62 -13.64 -4.08
C LEU A 184 3.97 -15.12 -3.88
N PRO A 185 4.82 -15.43 -2.89
CA PRO A 185 5.01 -16.81 -2.46
C PRO A 185 3.68 -17.45 -2.08
N PRO A 186 3.55 -18.79 -2.19
CA PRO A 186 2.34 -19.49 -1.78
C PRO A 186 2.06 -19.31 -0.29
N GLY A 187 0.78 -19.37 0.10
CA GLY A 187 0.37 -19.31 1.51
C GLY A 187 -0.28 -18.00 1.95
N PHE A 188 -0.38 -16.99 1.06
CA PHE A 188 -1.00 -15.71 1.41
C PHE A 188 -2.42 -15.51 0.86
N ASN A 189 -3.00 -16.50 0.15
CA ASN A 189 -4.31 -16.37 -0.49
C ASN A 189 -5.45 -16.10 0.50
N HIS A 190 -5.36 -16.71 1.70
CA HIS A 190 -6.33 -16.55 2.77
C HIS A 190 -6.02 -15.36 3.71
N VAL A 191 -4.85 -14.70 3.57
CA VAL A 191 -4.42 -13.65 4.49
C VAL A 191 -5.02 -12.30 4.06
N SER A 192 -6.01 -11.84 4.81
CA SER A 192 -6.65 -10.54 4.59
C SER A 192 -7.04 -9.89 5.93
N ALA A 193 -7.16 -8.55 5.92
CA ALA A 193 -7.66 -7.82 7.09
C ALA A 193 -9.10 -8.22 7.46
N THR A 194 -9.92 -8.61 6.50
CA THR A 194 -11.28 -9.13 6.74
C THR A 194 -11.24 -10.44 7.50
N GLU A 195 -10.37 -11.37 7.09
CA GLU A 195 -10.19 -12.64 7.79
C GLU A 195 -9.70 -12.43 9.23
N VAL A 196 -8.75 -11.48 9.45
CA VAL A 196 -8.32 -11.13 10.82
C VAL A 196 -9.50 -10.71 11.68
N ARG A 197 -10.31 -9.76 11.20
CA ARG A 197 -11.47 -9.28 11.97
C ARG A 197 -12.50 -10.37 12.23
N GLN A 198 -12.75 -11.25 11.27
CA GLN A 198 -13.64 -12.39 11.45
C GLN A 198 -13.13 -13.36 12.52
N ARG A 199 -11.83 -13.66 12.52
CA ARG A 199 -11.23 -14.53 13.56
C ARG A 199 -11.25 -13.88 14.93
N CYS A 200 -11.06 -12.56 15.04
CA CYS A 200 -11.23 -11.85 16.31
C CYS A 200 -12.64 -12.03 16.90
N LEU A 201 -13.67 -11.83 16.08
CA LEU A 201 -15.06 -12.06 16.49
C LEU A 201 -15.34 -13.50 16.96
N GLN A 202 -14.61 -14.48 16.41
CA GLN A 202 -14.77 -15.90 16.72
C GLN A 202 -13.81 -16.39 17.82
N GLY A 203 -12.92 -15.54 18.33
CA GLY A 203 -11.89 -15.92 19.30
C GLY A 203 -10.84 -16.90 18.75
N LEU A 204 -10.61 -16.91 17.44
CA LEU A 204 -9.66 -17.80 16.77
C LEU A 204 -8.25 -17.19 16.71
N SER A 205 -7.25 -18.07 16.52
CA SER A 205 -5.84 -17.66 16.41
C SER A 205 -5.58 -16.75 15.21
N LEU A 206 -4.71 -15.74 15.38
CA LEU A 206 -4.26 -14.80 14.35
C LEU A 206 -2.83 -15.07 13.89
N ALA A 207 -2.16 -16.12 14.40
CA ALA A 207 -0.73 -16.33 14.27
C ALA A 207 -0.22 -16.43 12.82
N ASP A 208 -1.05 -16.89 11.88
CA ASP A 208 -0.75 -17.01 10.46
C ASP A 208 -1.13 -15.75 9.64
N LEU A 209 -1.92 -14.85 10.22
CA LEU A 209 -2.50 -13.70 9.51
C LEU A 209 -1.74 -12.39 9.74
N VAL A 210 -1.21 -12.20 10.95
CA VAL A 210 -0.54 -10.95 11.35
C VAL A 210 0.78 -11.22 12.05
N PRO A 211 1.73 -10.26 12.07
CA PRO A 211 2.94 -10.36 12.88
C PRO A 211 2.62 -10.55 14.37
N PRO A 212 3.49 -11.23 15.13
CA PRO A 212 3.23 -11.51 16.55
C PRO A 212 2.98 -10.26 17.40
N GLY A 213 3.68 -9.14 17.14
CA GLY A 213 3.46 -7.86 17.82
C GLY A 213 2.07 -7.29 17.57
N VAL A 214 1.58 -7.38 16.33
CA VAL A 214 0.23 -6.95 15.96
C VAL A 214 -0.83 -7.82 16.61
N GLY A 215 -0.62 -9.15 16.63
CA GLY A 215 -1.55 -10.08 17.29
C GLY A 215 -1.68 -9.81 18.79
N ARG A 216 -0.57 -9.56 19.49
CA ARG A 216 -0.59 -9.14 20.91
C ARG A 216 -1.35 -7.84 21.11
N TYR A 217 -1.05 -6.80 20.31
CA TYR A 217 -1.70 -5.50 20.39
C TYR A 217 -3.23 -5.61 20.21
N ILE A 218 -3.70 -6.39 19.23
CA ILE A 218 -5.13 -6.64 18.99
C ILE A 218 -5.77 -7.26 20.25
N GLY A 219 -5.13 -8.25 20.87
CA GLY A 219 -5.62 -8.92 22.07
C GLY A 219 -5.67 -8.01 23.30
N GLU A 220 -4.60 -7.26 23.55
CA GLU A 220 -4.48 -6.33 24.69
C GLU A 220 -5.52 -5.19 24.63
N HIS A 221 -5.78 -4.67 23.43
CA HIS A 221 -6.74 -3.58 23.22
C HIS A 221 -8.15 -4.06 22.86
N LYS A 222 -8.37 -5.38 22.84
CA LYS A 222 -9.66 -6.00 22.51
C LYS A 222 -10.26 -5.46 21.22
N LEU A 223 -9.43 -5.31 20.17
CA LEU A 223 -9.87 -4.80 18.88
C LEU A 223 -10.66 -5.87 18.12
N TYR A 224 -11.66 -5.43 17.35
CA TYR A 224 -12.46 -6.27 16.46
C TYR A 224 -13.27 -7.39 17.16
N VAL A 225 -13.63 -7.23 18.42
CA VAL A 225 -14.41 -8.23 19.19
C VAL A 225 -15.90 -7.89 19.28
N GLU A 226 -16.31 -6.74 18.70
CA GLU A 226 -17.70 -6.27 18.62
C GLU A 226 -18.10 -5.99 17.17
#